data_76bf55ef774d81bbf8ea0c536f253b31
#
_entry.id   76bf55ef774d81bbf8ea0c536f253b31
#
_cell.length_a   1.000
_cell.length_b   1.000
_cell.length_c   1.000
_cell.angle_alpha   90.00
_cell.angle_beta   90.00
_cell.angle_gamma   90.00
#
_symmetry.space_group_name_H-M   'P 1'
#
loop_
_entity.id
_entity.type
_entity.pdbx_description
1 polymer ?
#
loop_
_entity_poly.entity_id
_entity_poly.type
_entity_poly.pdbx_seq_one_letter_code
_entity_poly.pdbx_strand_id
1 'polypeptide(L)'
;PIHFVGDPCSRVVYVTEGLLKADICHALMNRTFAATAGANNVSKMDELFAFLKKNGTEEIIEAQDMDKYRNVHVEKGASKIYLMARKHGLQCRRLTWNPNYKGLDDWQLALRKNAGKAPKTMTFRERYLHGVCEVSEIDACVERWHKAQPDGVSLQAYLGLPDEEYHAFLQPGGNARLAELLNAQRKQLGCRIYQLEFTDTEKTKPFAFSGIDAVHKAGFQQPPASEYRLVSDEMLYCPKGEPDLAVLERVFDRYNGELPADYPGRCVAPSDVLELYDAEKRRYYYRDMKQFVPVAFSPLLARPIQK
;
A
#
# COMPACT_ATOMS: atom_id res chain seq x y z
N PRO A 1 -3.56 0.76 33.82
CA PRO A 1 -4.91 0.54 33.33
C PRO A 1 -4.90 0.26 31.83
N ILE A 2 -5.87 -0.52 31.34
CA ILE A 2 -6.14 -0.67 29.92
C ILE A 2 -7.25 0.31 29.58
N HIS A 3 -7.08 1.02 28.48
CA HIS A 3 -8.12 1.83 27.87
C HIS A 3 -8.88 0.99 26.86
N PHE A 4 -10.21 1.11 26.85
CA PHE A 4 -11.07 0.39 25.91
C PHE A 4 -12.09 1.35 25.32
N VAL A 5 -12.24 1.33 24.02
CA VAL A 5 -13.17 2.19 23.28
C VAL A 5 -13.87 1.39 22.17
N GLY A 6 -15.18 1.52 22.06
CA GLY A 6 -16.02 0.82 21.10
C GLY A 6 -16.92 -0.22 21.75
N ASP A 7 -17.37 -1.19 20.96
CA ASP A 7 -18.33 -2.22 21.37
C ASP A 7 -17.62 -3.41 22.07
N PRO A 8 -17.93 -3.70 23.34
CA PRO A 8 -17.35 -4.84 24.07
C PRO A 8 -17.76 -6.22 23.51
N CYS A 9 -18.81 -6.27 22.71
CA CYS A 9 -19.27 -7.48 22.03
C CYS A 9 -18.72 -7.61 20.58
N SER A 10 -17.78 -6.77 20.22
CA SER A 10 -17.15 -6.80 18.89
C SER A 10 -16.44 -8.12 18.64
N ARG A 11 -16.70 -8.74 17.46
CA ARG A 11 -16.02 -9.99 17.05
C ARG A 11 -14.52 -9.79 16.82
N VAL A 12 -14.10 -8.55 16.50
CA VAL A 12 -12.72 -8.20 16.22
C VAL A 12 -12.32 -6.99 17.05
N VAL A 13 -11.26 -7.10 17.84
CA VAL A 13 -10.74 -6.02 18.67
C VAL A 13 -9.29 -5.72 18.33
N TYR A 14 -8.98 -4.46 18.11
CA TYR A 14 -7.64 -3.97 17.84
C TYR A 14 -6.92 -3.62 19.14
N VAL A 15 -5.66 -4.00 19.25
CA VAL A 15 -4.82 -3.69 20.42
C VAL A 15 -3.63 -2.85 20.00
N THR A 16 -3.57 -1.61 20.52
CA THR A 16 -2.50 -0.63 20.22
C THR A 16 -1.82 -0.15 21.50
N GLU A 17 -0.78 0.66 21.36
CA GLU A 17 -0.20 1.43 22.48
C GLU A 17 -0.71 2.88 22.46
N GLY A 18 -0.88 3.44 23.66
CA GLY A 18 -1.31 4.83 23.83
C GLY A 18 -2.84 5.01 23.76
N LEU A 19 -3.38 5.54 24.86
CA LEU A 19 -4.82 5.73 25.07
C LEU A 19 -5.46 6.63 24.02
N LEU A 20 -4.84 7.80 23.77
CA LEU A 20 -5.31 8.78 22.78
C LEU A 20 -5.28 8.18 21.36
N LYS A 21 -4.29 7.34 21.06
CA LYS A 21 -4.18 6.67 19.77
C LYS A 21 -5.36 5.73 19.51
N ALA A 22 -5.80 4.99 20.53
CA ALA A 22 -6.98 4.14 20.43
C ALA A 22 -8.26 4.94 20.14
N ASP A 23 -8.44 6.08 20.80
CA ASP A 23 -9.59 6.97 20.59
C ASP A 23 -9.60 7.55 19.16
N ILE A 24 -8.45 8.02 18.69
CA ILE A 24 -8.30 8.54 17.32
C ILE A 24 -8.58 7.44 16.31
N CYS A 25 -7.98 6.26 16.46
CA CYS A 25 -8.21 5.13 15.56
C CYS A 25 -9.68 4.67 15.59
N HIS A 26 -10.32 4.62 16.76
CA HIS A 26 -11.74 4.32 16.89
C HIS A 26 -12.59 5.32 16.08
N ALA A 27 -12.36 6.61 16.27
CA ALA A 27 -13.09 7.68 15.57
C ALA A 27 -12.86 7.65 14.04
N LEU A 28 -11.65 7.29 13.60
CA LEU A 28 -11.29 7.25 12.19
C LEU A 28 -11.76 5.98 11.48
N MET A 29 -11.71 4.83 12.15
CA MET A 29 -11.95 3.52 11.53
C MET A 29 -13.31 2.93 11.86
N ASN A 30 -14.02 3.47 12.85
CA ASN A 30 -15.25 2.89 13.42
C ASN A 30 -15.06 1.42 13.82
N ARG A 31 -13.97 1.13 14.55
CA ARG A 31 -13.59 -0.21 15.05
C ARG A 31 -13.35 -0.16 16.55
N THR A 32 -13.44 -1.31 17.20
CA THR A 32 -13.20 -1.42 18.65
C THR A 32 -11.70 -1.53 18.94
N PHE A 33 -11.24 -0.75 19.89
CA PHE A 33 -9.83 -0.69 20.29
C PHE A 33 -9.64 -0.90 21.79
N ALA A 34 -8.54 -1.58 22.13
CA ALA A 34 -7.97 -1.58 23.46
C ALA A 34 -6.52 -1.03 23.39
N ALA A 35 -6.11 -0.28 24.39
CA ALA A 35 -4.78 0.29 24.44
C ALA A 35 -4.10 0.12 25.79
N THR A 36 -2.78 -0.11 25.74
CA THR A 36 -1.89 -0.09 26.90
C THR A 36 -1.26 1.28 27.07
N ALA A 37 -0.93 1.64 28.31
CA ALA A 37 -0.19 2.87 28.61
C ALA A 37 1.32 2.73 28.29
N GLY A 38 1.65 2.10 27.14
CA GLY A 38 2.98 1.81 26.64
C GLY A 38 3.13 0.35 26.22
N ALA A 39 4.02 0.09 25.26
CA ALA A 39 4.16 -1.20 24.59
C ALA A 39 4.38 -2.42 25.52
N ASN A 40 4.97 -2.22 26.67
CA ASN A 40 5.28 -3.30 27.63
C ASN A 40 4.29 -3.46 28.77
N ASN A 41 3.30 -2.55 28.90
CA ASN A 41 2.34 -2.60 30.02
C ASN A 41 1.13 -3.49 29.69
N VAL A 42 1.41 -4.76 29.47
CA VAL A 42 0.40 -5.77 29.05
C VAL A 42 -0.17 -6.58 30.20
N SER A 43 0.14 -6.24 31.46
CA SER A 43 -0.20 -7.06 32.63
C SER A 43 -1.72 -7.31 32.79
N LYS A 44 -2.56 -6.34 32.40
CA LYS A 44 -4.02 -6.47 32.47
C LYS A 44 -4.69 -6.96 31.19
N MET A 45 -3.92 -7.26 30.14
CA MET A 45 -4.45 -7.79 28.89
C MET A 45 -5.03 -9.20 29.06
N ASP A 46 -4.52 -9.97 30.03
CA ASP A 46 -5.04 -11.30 30.34
C ASP A 46 -6.50 -11.23 30.79
N GLU A 47 -6.82 -10.31 31.72
CA GLU A 47 -8.19 -10.06 32.20
C GLU A 47 -9.11 -9.56 31.08
N LEU A 48 -8.59 -8.64 30.25
CA LEU A 48 -9.33 -8.11 29.10
C LEU A 48 -9.66 -9.21 28.09
N PHE A 49 -8.70 -10.06 27.73
CA PHE A 49 -8.94 -11.11 26.74
C PHE A 49 -9.90 -12.19 27.24
N ALA A 50 -9.85 -12.51 28.53
CA ALA A 50 -10.87 -13.36 29.17
C ALA A 50 -12.27 -12.75 29.06
N PHE A 51 -12.39 -11.46 29.35
CA PHE A 51 -13.65 -10.71 29.21
C PHE A 51 -14.14 -10.67 27.75
N LEU A 52 -13.28 -10.31 26.80
CA LEU A 52 -13.62 -10.24 25.38
C LEU A 52 -14.07 -11.60 24.84
N LYS A 53 -13.36 -12.68 25.18
CA LYS A 53 -13.75 -14.04 24.80
C LYS A 53 -15.13 -14.39 25.28
N LYS A 54 -15.45 -14.07 26.55
CA LYS A 54 -16.76 -14.29 27.13
C LYS A 54 -17.88 -13.53 26.44
N ASN A 55 -17.55 -12.35 25.86
CA ASN A 55 -18.48 -11.47 25.13
C ASN A 55 -18.54 -11.71 23.64
N GLY A 56 -17.94 -12.79 23.13
CA GLY A 56 -18.08 -13.20 21.73
C GLY A 56 -16.99 -12.70 20.78
N THR A 57 -15.92 -12.08 21.31
CA THR A 57 -14.75 -11.75 20.46
C THR A 57 -14.08 -13.02 19.94
N GLU A 58 -13.74 -13.04 18.68
CA GLU A 58 -13.09 -14.14 17.97
C GLU A 58 -11.64 -13.85 17.63
N GLU A 59 -11.34 -12.59 17.25
CA GLU A 59 -10.05 -12.19 16.76
C GLU A 59 -9.51 -10.93 17.46
N ILE A 60 -8.21 -10.97 17.78
CA ILE A 60 -7.42 -9.82 18.22
C ILE A 60 -6.51 -9.38 17.06
N ILE A 61 -6.55 -8.10 16.74
CA ILE A 61 -5.62 -7.48 15.78
C ILE A 61 -4.53 -6.76 16.57
N GLU A 62 -3.31 -7.29 16.58
CA GLU A 62 -2.15 -6.63 17.16
C GLU A 62 -1.76 -5.43 16.25
N ALA A 63 -1.92 -4.21 16.76
CA ALA A 63 -1.70 -2.95 16.08
C ALA A 63 -0.71 -2.03 16.83
N GLN A 64 0.31 -2.61 17.44
CA GLN A 64 1.44 -1.88 18.02
C GLN A 64 2.22 -1.14 16.94
N ASP A 65 2.89 -0.06 17.30
CA ASP A 65 3.62 0.80 16.36
C ASP A 65 4.53 0.03 15.40
N MET A 66 4.71 0.56 14.19
CA MET A 66 5.53 -0.08 13.14
C MET A 66 7.01 -0.18 13.49
N ASP A 67 7.48 0.54 14.52
CA ASP A 67 8.84 0.38 15.02
C ASP A 67 9.08 -0.97 15.75
N LYS A 68 8.02 -1.79 15.97
CA LYS A 68 8.14 -3.18 16.45
C LYS A 68 9.15 -4.02 15.66
N TYR A 69 9.34 -3.71 14.38
CA TYR A 69 10.31 -4.40 13.54
C TYR A 69 11.77 -3.98 13.79
N ARG A 70 11.99 -2.88 14.53
CA ARG A 70 13.31 -2.33 14.85
C ARG A 70 13.56 -2.23 16.35
N ASN A 71 12.51 -2.12 17.15
CA ASN A 71 12.58 -1.92 18.59
C ASN A 71 12.18 -3.20 19.33
N VAL A 72 13.17 -3.88 19.90
CA VAL A 72 12.99 -5.13 20.65
C VAL A 72 11.96 -5.01 21.78
N HIS A 73 11.83 -3.83 22.40
CA HIS A 73 10.86 -3.64 23.48
C HIS A 73 9.42 -3.62 22.94
N VAL A 74 9.20 -2.99 21.80
CA VAL A 74 7.88 -2.99 21.13
C VAL A 74 7.55 -4.38 20.61
N GLU A 75 8.51 -5.07 20.01
CA GLU A 75 8.32 -6.46 19.55
C GLU A 75 7.99 -7.43 20.70
N LYS A 76 8.66 -7.28 21.85
CA LYS A 76 8.31 -8.08 23.05
C LYS A 76 6.87 -7.82 23.51
N GLY A 77 6.40 -6.58 23.45
CA GLY A 77 5.02 -6.22 23.76
C GLY A 77 4.03 -6.86 22.78
N ALA A 78 4.28 -6.75 21.50
CA ALA A 78 3.47 -7.34 20.43
C ALA A 78 3.41 -8.87 20.55
N SER A 79 4.54 -9.53 20.78
CA SER A 79 4.61 -10.98 21.00
C SER A 79 3.84 -11.44 22.23
N LYS A 80 3.85 -10.68 23.34
CA LYS A 80 3.05 -11.00 24.53
C LYS A 80 1.55 -10.92 24.23
N ILE A 81 1.08 -9.93 23.48
CA ILE A 81 -0.31 -9.81 23.06
C ILE A 81 -0.73 -11.06 22.29
N TYR A 82 0.08 -11.49 21.36
CA TYR A 82 -0.16 -12.70 20.56
C TYR A 82 -0.29 -13.97 21.43
N LEU A 83 0.67 -14.18 22.32
CA LEU A 83 0.67 -15.34 23.22
C LEU A 83 -0.54 -15.35 24.16
N MET A 84 -0.93 -14.18 24.71
CA MET A 84 -2.09 -14.08 25.60
C MET A 84 -3.41 -14.28 24.86
N ALA A 85 -3.55 -13.75 23.65
CA ALA A 85 -4.73 -13.99 22.83
C ALA A 85 -4.94 -15.48 22.58
N ARG A 86 -3.87 -16.20 22.19
CA ARG A 86 -3.90 -17.66 22.00
C ARG A 86 -4.25 -18.43 23.28
N LYS A 87 -3.73 -18.00 24.44
CA LYS A 87 -4.08 -18.59 25.76
C LYS A 87 -5.58 -18.57 26.01
N HIS A 88 -6.28 -17.52 25.56
CA HIS A 88 -7.74 -17.39 25.70
C HIS A 88 -8.53 -17.97 24.52
N GLY A 89 -7.88 -18.70 23.61
CA GLY A 89 -8.54 -19.28 22.43
C GLY A 89 -9.07 -18.21 21.45
N LEU A 90 -8.42 -17.04 21.41
CA LEU A 90 -8.67 -15.99 20.43
C LEU A 90 -7.68 -16.14 19.26
N GLN A 91 -8.16 -15.94 18.05
CA GLN A 91 -7.28 -15.76 16.93
C GLN A 91 -6.51 -14.44 17.12
N CYS A 92 -5.26 -14.40 16.65
CA CYS A 92 -4.50 -13.16 16.70
C CYS A 92 -3.68 -13.04 15.42
N ARG A 93 -3.80 -11.90 14.78
CA ARG A 93 -2.93 -11.53 13.65
C ARG A 93 -2.31 -10.17 13.88
N ARG A 94 -1.16 -9.99 13.27
CA ARG A 94 -0.40 -8.75 13.33
C ARG A 94 -0.84 -7.83 12.20
N LEU A 95 -1.24 -6.61 12.55
CA LEU A 95 -1.51 -5.57 11.56
C LEU A 95 -0.20 -4.89 11.15
N THR A 96 -0.04 -4.73 9.85
CA THR A 96 1.03 -3.92 9.27
C THR A 96 0.41 -2.84 8.38
N TRP A 97 1.04 -1.66 8.36
CA TRP A 97 0.64 -0.56 7.51
C TRP A 97 1.88 0.10 6.90
N ASN A 98 1.68 1.20 6.18
CA ASN A 98 2.79 1.94 5.59
C ASN A 98 3.77 2.40 6.67
N PRO A 99 5.00 1.86 6.73
CA PRO A 99 5.97 2.10 7.79
C PRO A 99 6.57 3.51 7.80
N ASN A 100 6.23 4.37 6.82
CA ASN A 100 6.50 5.80 6.91
C ASN A 100 5.70 6.48 8.04
N TYR A 101 4.66 5.82 8.52
CA TYR A 101 3.86 6.26 9.66
C TYR A 101 4.11 5.33 10.85
N LYS A 102 4.62 5.89 11.94
CA LYS A 102 4.92 5.10 13.13
C LYS A 102 3.65 4.52 13.74
N GLY A 103 2.65 5.35 13.97
CA GLY A 103 1.36 5.00 14.55
C GLY A 103 0.29 4.68 13.51
N LEU A 104 -0.68 3.84 13.87
CA LEU A 104 -1.86 3.54 13.06
C LEU A 104 -2.72 4.81 12.86
N ASP A 105 -2.82 5.64 13.89
CA ASP A 105 -3.52 6.93 13.88
C ASP A 105 -2.95 7.89 12.83
N ASP A 106 -1.62 8.05 12.79
CA ASP A 106 -0.94 8.90 11.80
C ASP A 106 -1.22 8.43 10.37
N TRP A 107 -1.18 7.11 10.15
CA TRP A 107 -1.49 6.53 8.86
C TRP A 107 -2.95 6.76 8.46
N GLN A 108 -3.91 6.53 9.36
CA GLN A 108 -5.33 6.77 9.10
C GLN A 108 -5.64 8.25 8.82
N LEU A 109 -5.00 9.16 9.55
CA LEU A 109 -5.09 10.60 9.29
C LEU A 109 -4.54 10.97 7.90
N ALA A 110 -3.42 10.38 7.50
CA ALA A 110 -2.84 10.60 6.18
C ALA A 110 -3.75 10.08 5.06
N LEU A 111 -4.36 8.90 5.23
CA LEU A 111 -5.34 8.36 4.28
C LEU A 111 -6.53 9.31 4.12
N ARG A 112 -7.08 9.85 5.22
CA ARG A 112 -8.19 10.82 5.17
C ARG A 112 -7.79 12.15 4.53
N LYS A 113 -6.61 12.68 4.84
CA LYS A 113 -6.09 13.90 4.21
C LYS A 113 -5.88 13.72 2.71
N ASN A 114 -5.52 12.52 2.28
CA ASN A 114 -5.34 12.17 0.87
C ASN A 114 -6.68 11.86 0.18
N ALA A 115 -7.64 11.28 0.89
CA ALA A 115 -9.01 11.11 0.40
C ALA A 115 -9.76 12.44 0.19
N GLY A 116 -9.41 13.47 0.99
CA GLY A 116 -9.92 14.84 0.81
C GLY A 116 -9.20 15.66 -0.27
N LYS A 117 -7.99 15.27 -0.64
CA LYS A 117 -7.38 15.69 -1.89
C LYS A 117 -7.96 14.76 -2.95
N ALA A 118 -8.95 15.26 -3.71
CA ALA A 118 -9.35 14.58 -4.93
C ALA A 118 -8.05 14.21 -5.65
N PRO A 119 -7.79 12.92 -5.98
CA PRO A 119 -6.66 12.59 -6.83
C PRO A 119 -6.82 13.53 -8.03
N LYS A 120 -5.74 14.16 -8.47
CA LYS A 120 -5.73 14.96 -9.71
C LYS A 120 -6.53 14.11 -10.69
N THR A 121 -7.77 14.51 -10.96
CA THR A 121 -8.73 13.60 -11.61
C THR A 121 -8.15 13.35 -12.98
N MET A 122 -7.57 12.16 -13.17
CA MET A 122 -6.97 11.79 -14.45
C MET A 122 -8.06 11.98 -15.51
N THR A 123 -7.71 12.69 -16.56
CA THR A 123 -8.57 12.80 -17.73
C THR A 123 -8.85 11.42 -18.32
N PHE A 124 -9.87 11.29 -19.17
CA PHE A 124 -10.12 10.03 -19.86
C PHE A 124 -8.84 9.52 -20.56
N ARG A 125 -8.14 10.43 -21.28
CA ARG A 125 -6.90 10.09 -21.98
C ARG A 125 -5.83 9.51 -21.06
N GLU A 126 -5.56 10.17 -19.93
CA GLU A 126 -4.58 9.71 -18.94
C GLU A 126 -4.97 8.33 -18.40
N ARG A 127 -6.24 8.13 -18.04
CA ARG A 127 -6.74 6.84 -17.57
C ARG A 127 -6.54 5.73 -18.60
N TYR A 128 -6.85 6.00 -19.86
CA TYR A 128 -6.68 5.04 -20.95
C TYR A 128 -5.22 4.68 -21.18
N LEU A 129 -4.34 5.67 -21.26
CA LEU A 129 -2.91 5.45 -21.45
C LEU A 129 -2.27 4.64 -20.33
N HIS A 130 -2.82 4.74 -19.11
CA HIS A 130 -2.39 3.95 -17.96
C HIS A 130 -3.18 2.64 -17.76
N GLY A 131 -4.07 2.29 -18.67
CA GLY A 131 -4.85 1.04 -18.59
C GLY A 131 -5.90 1.01 -17.48
N VAL A 132 -6.32 2.18 -16.99
CA VAL A 132 -7.32 2.30 -15.91
C VAL A 132 -8.74 2.26 -16.46
N CYS A 133 -8.94 2.52 -17.74
CA CYS A 133 -10.24 2.46 -18.40
C CYS A 133 -10.12 1.94 -19.83
N GLU A 134 -11.25 1.51 -20.39
CA GLU A 134 -11.40 1.14 -21.79
C GLU A 134 -11.94 2.31 -22.64
N VAL A 135 -11.76 2.24 -23.97
CA VAL A 135 -12.22 3.30 -24.87
C VAL A 135 -13.74 3.50 -24.82
N SER A 136 -14.50 2.44 -24.58
CA SER A 136 -15.97 2.49 -24.43
C SER A 136 -16.46 3.34 -23.27
N GLU A 137 -15.59 3.61 -22.28
CA GLU A 137 -15.94 4.47 -21.15
C GLU A 137 -15.96 5.98 -21.49
N ILE A 138 -15.52 6.35 -22.71
CA ILE A 138 -15.53 7.75 -23.13
C ILE A 138 -16.95 8.33 -23.16
N ASP A 139 -17.95 7.54 -23.58
CA ASP A 139 -19.36 7.98 -23.64
C ASP A 139 -19.88 8.32 -22.23
N ALA A 140 -19.54 7.52 -21.23
CA ALA A 140 -19.87 7.82 -19.84
C ALA A 140 -19.12 9.07 -19.31
N CYS A 141 -17.94 9.39 -19.83
CA CYS A 141 -17.25 10.64 -19.51
C CYS A 141 -17.96 11.84 -20.14
N VAL A 142 -18.41 11.72 -21.38
CA VAL A 142 -19.21 12.75 -22.07
C VAL A 142 -20.50 13.03 -21.32
N GLU A 143 -21.24 11.98 -20.93
CA GLU A 143 -22.47 12.14 -20.13
C GLU A 143 -22.21 12.84 -18.79
N ARG A 144 -21.12 12.50 -18.10
CA ARG A 144 -20.76 13.17 -16.84
C ARG A 144 -20.44 14.64 -17.06
N TRP A 145 -19.73 15.00 -18.14
CA TRP A 145 -19.43 16.38 -18.49
C TRP A 145 -20.72 17.16 -18.75
N HIS A 146 -21.67 16.60 -19.53
CA HIS A 146 -22.98 17.24 -19.79
C HIS A 146 -23.82 17.45 -18.52
N LYS A 147 -23.77 16.48 -17.58
CA LYS A 147 -24.52 16.60 -16.30
C LYS A 147 -23.85 17.61 -15.35
N ALA A 148 -22.54 17.64 -15.29
CA ALA A 148 -21.79 18.52 -14.38
C ALA A 148 -21.68 19.96 -14.91
N GLN A 149 -21.68 20.14 -16.21
CA GLN A 149 -21.51 21.43 -16.91
C GLN A 149 -20.41 22.31 -16.26
N PRO A 150 -19.16 21.85 -16.15
CA PRO A 150 -18.13 22.59 -15.44
C PRO A 150 -17.85 23.92 -16.16
N ASP A 151 -17.96 25.02 -15.44
CA ASP A 151 -17.79 26.36 -15.99
C ASP A 151 -16.41 26.52 -16.66
N GLY A 152 -16.44 26.96 -17.93
CA GLY A 152 -15.23 27.27 -18.70
C GLY A 152 -14.39 26.08 -19.15
N VAL A 153 -14.82 24.83 -18.89
CA VAL A 153 -14.11 23.62 -19.31
C VAL A 153 -14.77 23.00 -20.54
N SER A 154 -14.09 23.04 -21.69
CA SER A 154 -14.56 22.35 -22.88
C SER A 154 -14.57 20.83 -22.71
N LEU A 155 -15.40 20.11 -23.47
CA LEU A 155 -15.41 18.65 -23.48
C LEU A 155 -14.01 18.09 -23.84
N GLN A 156 -13.36 18.67 -24.82
CA GLN A 156 -12.00 18.30 -25.23
C GLN A 156 -11.02 18.38 -24.04
N ALA A 157 -11.02 19.50 -23.32
CA ALA A 157 -10.16 19.69 -22.14
C ALA A 157 -10.53 18.71 -21.00
N TYR A 158 -11.80 18.45 -20.79
CA TYR A 158 -12.29 17.49 -19.80
C TYR A 158 -11.84 16.05 -20.09
N LEU A 159 -11.87 15.65 -21.37
CA LEU A 159 -11.37 14.36 -21.83
C LEU A 159 -9.84 14.31 -21.89
N GLY A 160 -9.15 15.47 -21.92
CA GLY A 160 -7.70 15.59 -22.03
C GLY A 160 -7.15 15.27 -23.44
N LEU A 161 -7.98 15.34 -24.48
CA LEU A 161 -7.62 14.97 -25.83
C LEU A 161 -6.96 16.14 -26.58
N PRO A 162 -5.76 15.98 -27.14
CA PRO A 162 -5.21 16.92 -28.14
C PRO A 162 -6.12 17.03 -29.37
N ASP A 163 -5.93 18.08 -30.17
CA ASP A 163 -6.79 18.37 -31.31
C ASP A 163 -6.95 17.20 -32.28
N GLU A 164 -5.87 16.51 -32.63
CA GLU A 164 -5.90 15.35 -33.54
C GLU A 164 -6.76 14.21 -32.98
N GLU A 165 -6.58 13.87 -31.70
CA GLU A 165 -7.35 12.81 -31.02
C GLU A 165 -8.81 13.20 -30.86
N TYR A 166 -9.10 14.47 -30.54
CA TYR A 166 -10.46 14.99 -30.39
C TYR A 166 -11.20 15.01 -31.72
N HIS A 167 -10.53 15.46 -32.81
CA HIS A 167 -11.12 15.41 -34.15
C HIS A 167 -11.41 13.96 -34.60
N ALA A 168 -10.48 13.03 -34.31
CA ALA A 168 -10.70 11.61 -34.60
C ALA A 168 -11.92 11.04 -33.85
N PHE A 169 -12.08 11.42 -32.58
CA PHE A 169 -13.22 11.01 -31.74
C PHE A 169 -14.56 11.48 -32.30
N LEU A 170 -14.62 12.70 -32.87
CA LEU A 170 -15.86 13.31 -33.41
C LEU A 170 -16.31 12.72 -34.75
N GLN A 171 -15.50 11.91 -35.43
CA GLN A 171 -15.87 11.27 -36.70
C GLN A 171 -16.75 10.02 -36.50
N PRO A 172 -17.51 9.60 -37.53
CA PRO A 172 -18.19 8.30 -37.48
C PRO A 172 -17.22 7.17 -37.18
N GLY A 173 -17.53 6.34 -36.18
CA GLY A 173 -16.60 5.32 -35.71
C GLY A 173 -15.45 5.85 -34.85
N GLY A 174 -15.58 7.06 -34.30
CA GLY A 174 -14.52 7.79 -33.62
C GLY A 174 -13.88 7.08 -32.43
N ASN A 175 -14.66 6.26 -31.68
CA ASN A 175 -14.11 5.48 -30.57
C ASN A 175 -13.02 4.47 -31.04
N ALA A 176 -13.23 3.80 -32.18
CA ALA A 176 -12.24 2.88 -32.73
C ALA A 176 -10.97 3.62 -33.21
N ARG A 177 -11.19 4.74 -33.91
CA ARG A 177 -10.07 5.57 -34.39
C ARG A 177 -9.25 6.19 -33.25
N LEU A 178 -9.93 6.67 -32.23
CA LEU A 178 -9.29 7.18 -31.01
C LEU A 178 -8.48 6.08 -30.33
N ALA A 179 -9.04 4.86 -30.20
CA ALA A 179 -8.34 3.73 -29.59
C ALA A 179 -7.04 3.39 -30.35
N GLU A 180 -7.04 3.43 -31.69
CA GLU A 180 -5.84 3.21 -32.50
C GLU A 180 -4.75 4.26 -32.17
N LEU A 181 -5.13 5.55 -32.13
CA LEU A 181 -4.20 6.64 -31.82
C LEU A 181 -3.61 6.52 -30.41
N LEU A 182 -4.46 6.21 -29.42
CA LEU A 182 -4.04 6.07 -28.02
C LEU A 182 -3.18 4.82 -27.81
N ASN A 183 -3.53 3.69 -28.45
CA ASN A 183 -2.71 2.47 -28.41
C ASN A 183 -1.32 2.66 -29.00
N ALA A 184 -1.21 3.48 -30.06
CA ALA A 184 0.08 3.82 -30.64
C ALA A 184 0.99 4.61 -29.66
N GLN A 185 0.42 5.25 -28.64
CA GLN A 185 1.12 6.10 -27.68
C GLN A 185 1.43 5.42 -26.35
N ARG A 186 0.86 4.24 -26.08
CA ARG A 186 1.15 3.48 -24.85
C ARG A 186 2.00 2.24 -25.13
N LYS A 187 2.65 1.76 -24.09
CA LYS A 187 3.39 0.50 -24.10
C LYS A 187 3.01 -0.33 -22.88
N GLN A 188 3.25 -1.63 -22.97
CA GLN A 188 3.22 -2.51 -21.80
C GLN A 188 4.59 -2.58 -21.14
N LEU A 189 4.59 -2.60 -19.82
CA LEU A 189 5.77 -2.71 -18.98
C LEU A 189 5.47 -3.66 -17.83
N GLY A 190 6.28 -4.70 -17.64
CA GLY A 190 6.16 -5.58 -16.50
C GLY A 190 6.65 -4.90 -15.23
N CYS A 191 5.94 -5.12 -14.12
CA CYS A 191 6.32 -4.65 -12.81
C CYS A 191 6.27 -5.81 -11.80
N ARG A 192 7.38 -6.03 -11.10
CA ARG A 192 7.48 -6.97 -9.98
C ARG A 192 7.79 -6.23 -8.70
N ILE A 193 7.19 -6.69 -7.62
CA ILE A 193 7.42 -6.17 -6.28
C ILE A 193 8.06 -7.28 -5.45
N TYR A 194 9.25 -7.01 -4.93
CA TYR A 194 9.98 -7.86 -4.01
C TYR A 194 9.97 -7.21 -2.64
N GLN A 195 9.47 -7.93 -1.65
CA GLN A 195 9.39 -7.46 -0.27
C GLN A 195 10.34 -8.23 0.63
N LEU A 196 11.00 -7.48 1.53
CA LEU A 196 11.87 -8.05 2.54
C LEU A 196 11.08 -8.97 3.46
N GLU A 197 11.54 -10.20 3.64
CA GLU A 197 10.98 -11.15 4.60
C GLU A 197 11.64 -11.01 5.96
N PHE A 198 10.86 -11.29 7.00
CA PHE A 198 11.30 -11.24 8.40
C PHE A 198 11.46 -12.64 9.00
N THR A 199 11.94 -13.60 8.21
CA THR A 199 12.18 -14.98 8.66
C THR A 199 13.45 -15.11 9.49
N ASP A 200 14.48 -14.33 9.14
CA ASP A 200 15.72 -14.16 9.94
C ASP A 200 15.83 -12.70 10.34
N THR A 201 15.21 -12.37 11.48
CA THR A 201 15.12 -10.99 11.96
C THR A 201 16.46 -10.39 12.36
N GLU A 202 17.43 -11.18 12.78
CA GLU A 202 18.76 -10.67 13.16
C GLU A 202 19.54 -10.17 11.95
N LYS A 203 19.39 -10.85 10.80
CA LYS A 203 20.06 -10.50 9.55
C LYS A 203 19.43 -9.30 8.84
N THR A 204 18.10 -9.23 8.81
CA THR A 204 17.36 -8.22 8.05
C THR A 204 17.01 -6.98 8.85
N LYS A 205 16.90 -7.10 10.18
CA LYS A 205 16.56 -6.03 11.12
C LYS A 205 17.39 -4.74 10.97
N PRO A 206 18.73 -4.78 10.70
CA PRO A 206 19.52 -3.56 10.57
C PRO A 206 19.06 -2.62 9.46
N PHE A 207 18.43 -3.14 8.38
CA PHE A 207 18.00 -2.36 7.23
C PHE A 207 16.51 -2.46 6.91
N ALA A 208 15.74 -3.20 7.70
CA ALA A 208 14.30 -3.29 7.53
C ALA A 208 13.65 -1.90 7.61
N PHE A 209 12.80 -1.58 6.62
CA PHE A 209 12.11 -0.29 6.49
C PHE A 209 13.05 0.92 6.54
N SER A 210 14.23 0.78 6.00
CA SER A 210 15.30 1.80 6.01
C SER A 210 15.73 2.17 4.60
N GLY A 211 16.45 3.28 4.47
CA GLY A 211 17.06 3.67 3.21
C GLY A 211 18.24 2.77 2.83
N ILE A 212 18.71 2.91 1.60
CA ILE A 212 19.79 2.08 1.03
C ILE A 212 21.10 2.17 1.85
N ASP A 213 21.36 3.29 2.50
CA ASP A 213 22.53 3.45 3.39
C ASP A 213 22.54 2.43 4.53
N ALA A 214 21.38 2.01 5.03
CA ALA A 214 21.30 1.00 6.08
C ALA A 214 21.70 -0.39 5.56
N VAL A 215 21.40 -0.71 4.30
CA VAL A 215 21.86 -1.92 3.62
C VAL A 215 23.39 -1.95 3.56
N HIS A 216 23.99 -0.83 3.15
CA HIS A 216 25.45 -0.70 3.09
C HIS A 216 26.11 -0.80 4.47
N LYS A 217 25.52 -0.16 5.50
CA LYS A 217 26.00 -0.25 6.89
C LYS A 217 25.89 -1.66 7.47
N ALA A 218 24.92 -2.45 7.00
CA ALA A 218 24.77 -3.86 7.35
C ALA A 218 25.78 -4.79 6.62
N GLY A 219 26.69 -4.23 5.80
CA GLY A 219 27.75 -4.95 5.11
C GLY A 219 27.37 -5.48 3.72
N PHE A 220 26.19 -5.13 3.19
CA PHE A 220 25.77 -5.52 1.86
C PHE A 220 26.04 -4.41 0.84
N GLN A 221 26.63 -4.75 -0.29
CA GLN A 221 26.83 -3.80 -1.40
C GLN A 221 25.51 -3.53 -2.14
N GLN A 222 24.60 -4.50 -2.15
CA GLN A 222 23.30 -4.49 -2.82
C GLN A 222 22.26 -5.11 -1.89
N PRO A 223 20.95 -4.86 -2.11
CA PRO A 223 19.93 -5.56 -1.36
C PRO A 223 20.09 -7.07 -1.48
N PRO A 224 20.21 -7.82 -0.36
CA PRO A 224 20.47 -9.27 -0.37
C PRO A 224 19.22 -10.01 -0.85
N ALA A 225 19.15 -10.34 -2.14
CA ALA A 225 17.95 -10.86 -2.81
C ALA A 225 17.40 -12.15 -2.15
N SER A 226 18.24 -12.98 -1.52
CA SER A 226 17.80 -14.17 -0.75
C SER A 226 16.87 -13.87 0.42
N GLU A 227 16.86 -12.63 0.90
CA GLU A 227 16.01 -12.18 2.01
C GLU A 227 14.67 -11.58 1.51
N TYR A 228 14.46 -11.59 0.22
CA TYR A 228 13.26 -11.03 -0.40
C TYR A 228 12.35 -12.12 -0.96
N ARG A 229 11.06 -11.81 -0.99
CA ARG A 229 10.03 -12.59 -1.67
C ARG A 229 9.38 -11.76 -2.76
N LEU A 230 9.16 -12.37 -3.92
CA LEU A 230 8.28 -11.84 -4.95
C LEU A 230 6.83 -11.88 -4.45
N VAL A 231 6.15 -10.74 -4.42
CA VAL A 231 4.75 -10.61 -3.94
C VAL A 231 3.79 -10.14 -5.02
N SER A 232 4.30 -9.58 -6.12
CA SER A 232 3.49 -9.17 -7.28
C SER A 232 4.30 -9.30 -8.56
N ASP A 233 3.64 -9.72 -9.63
CA ASP A 233 4.15 -9.71 -11.01
C ASP A 233 2.96 -9.35 -11.92
N GLU A 234 2.95 -8.12 -12.41
CA GLU A 234 1.85 -7.60 -13.21
C GLU A 234 2.33 -6.83 -14.43
N MET A 235 1.47 -6.75 -15.43
CA MET A 235 1.69 -5.91 -16.61
C MET A 235 0.98 -4.58 -16.44
N LEU A 236 1.74 -3.51 -16.61
CA LEU A 236 1.24 -2.13 -16.54
C LEU A 236 1.16 -1.55 -17.95
N TYR A 237 0.16 -0.70 -18.19
CA TYR A 237 0.20 0.22 -19.32
C TYR A 237 0.78 1.55 -18.88
N CYS A 238 1.58 2.14 -19.73
CA CYS A 238 2.16 3.46 -19.52
C CYS A 238 2.37 4.19 -20.86
N PRO A 239 2.28 5.52 -20.87
CA PRO A 239 2.64 6.31 -22.04
C PRO A 239 4.07 6.00 -22.51
N LYS A 240 4.30 5.98 -23.82
CA LYS A 240 5.65 5.90 -24.37
C LYS A 240 6.46 7.12 -23.92
N GLY A 241 7.65 6.88 -23.40
CA GLY A 241 8.52 7.95 -22.89
C GLY A 241 8.24 8.35 -21.42
N GLU A 242 7.25 7.75 -20.74
CA GLU A 242 7.07 7.99 -19.30
C GLU A 242 8.33 7.54 -18.54
N PRO A 243 8.92 8.42 -17.69
CA PRO A 243 10.09 8.06 -16.89
C PRO A 243 9.80 6.94 -15.90
N ASP A 244 10.76 6.03 -15.70
CA ASP A 244 10.62 4.92 -14.75
C ASP A 244 10.18 5.39 -13.34
N LEU A 245 10.74 6.50 -12.86
CA LEU A 245 10.38 7.05 -11.55
C LEU A 245 8.89 7.44 -11.45
N ALA A 246 8.30 7.98 -12.52
CA ALA A 246 6.88 8.30 -12.56
C ALA A 246 6.01 7.03 -12.49
N VAL A 247 6.41 5.97 -13.22
CA VAL A 247 5.76 4.66 -13.14
C VAL A 247 5.84 4.09 -11.73
N LEU A 248 7.03 4.13 -11.12
CA LEU A 248 7.26 3.61 -9.76
C LEU A 248 6.48 4.36 -8.68
N GLU A 249 6.39 5.69 -8.76
CA GLU A 249 5.57 6.46 -7.80
C GLU A 249 4.08 6.15 -7.97
N ARG A 250 3.58 5.93 -9.19
CA ARG A 250 2.19 5.49 -9.43
C ARG A 250 1.92 4.08 -8.86
N VAL A 251 2.89 3.16 -9.02
CA VAL A 251 2.82 1.84 -8.38
C VAL A 251 2.84 1.98 -6.86
N PHE A 252 3.72 2.82 -6.33
CA PHE A 252 3.80 3.11 -4.90
C PHE A 252 2.46 3.63 -4.36
N ASP A 253 1.85 4.61 -5.01
CA ASP A 253 0.55 5.17 -4.59
C ASP A 253 -0.54 4.11 -4.60
N ARG A 254 -0.60 3.26 -5.63
CA ARG A 254 -1.56 2.16 -5.73
C ARG A 254 -1.42 1.15 -4.59
N TYR A 255 -0.19 0.72 -4.29
CA TYR A 255 0.09 -0.25 -3.24
C TYR A 255 0.22 0.35 -1.82
N ASN A 256 -0.03 1.63 -1.67
CA ASN A 256 -0.18 2.33 -0.38
C ASN A 256 -1.59 2.88 -0.15
N GLY A 257 -2.49 2.70 -1.12
CA GLY A 257 -3.92 2.94 -0.98
C GLY A 257 -4.67 1.69 -0.53
N GLU A 258 -5.74 1.37 -1.22
CA GLU A 258 -6.50 0.14 -1.03
C GLU A 258 -5.81 -1.01 -1.77
N LEU A 259 -5.29 -1.97 -1.00
CA LEU A 259 -4.60 -3.13 -1.58
C LEU A 259 -5.58 -4.05 -2.31
N PRO A 260 -5.15 -4.68 -3.44
CA PRO A 260 -5.95 -5.73 -4.09
C PRO A 260 -6.28 -6.87 -3.10
N ALA A 261 -7.49 -7.43 -3.20
CA ALA A 261 -7.98 -8.45 -2.26
C ALA A 261 -7.06 -9.68 -2.18
N ASP A 262 -6.46 -10.07 -3.30
CA ASP A 262 -5.59 -11.27 -3.41
C ASP A 262 -4.09 -10.92 -3.32
N TYR A 263 -3.75 -9.71 -2.92
CA TYR A 263 -2.35 -9.30 -2.82
C TYR A 263 -1.71 -9.91 -1.57
N PRO A 264 -0.70 -10.80 -1.71
CA PRO A 264 -0.11 -11.51 -0.58
C PRO A 264 0.91 -10.68 0.19
N GLY A 265 1.24 -9.49 -0.33
CA GLY A 265 2.23 -8.59 0.26
C GLY A 265 1.63 -7.58 1.24
N ARG A 266 2.49 -6.74 1.79
CA ARG A 266 2.14 -5.53 2.55
C ARG A 266 2.22 -4.29 1.65
N CYS A 267 1.78 -3.14 2.15
CA CYS A 267 2.06 -1.86 1.48
C CYS A 267 3.54 -1.74 1.09
N VAL A 268 3.79 -1.17 -0.08
CA VAL A 268 5.16 -0.90 -0.54
C VAL A 268 5.83 0.11 0.39
N ALA A 269 7.03 -0.19 0.83
CA ALA A 269 7.69 0.50 1.92
C ALA A 269 9.19 0.66 1.65
N PRO A 270 9.90 1.54 2.39
CA PRO A 270 11.36 1.52 2.40
C PRO A 270 11.88 0.10 2.64
N SER A 271 12.93 -0.26 1.98
CA SER A 271 13.55 -1.59 1.83
C SER A 271 12.94 -2.50 0.77
N ASP A 272 11.81 -2.20 0.16
CA ASP A 272 11.30 -3.01 -0.94
C ASP A 272 12.05 -2.73 -2.24
N VAL A 273 12.10 -3.73 -3.12
CA VAL A 273 12.69 -3.62 -4.45
C VAL A 273 11.61 -3.81 -5.50
N LEU A 274 11.55 -2.88 -6.44
CA LEU A 274 10.66 -2.97 -7.59
C LEU A 274 11.49 -3.21 -8.86
N GLU A 275 11.04 -4.14 -9.68
CA GLU A 275 11.58 -4.41 -11.00
C GLU A 275 10.63 -3.85 -12.05
N LEU A 276 11.16 -3.05 -12.97
CA LEU A 276 10.50 -2.71 -14.21
C LEU A 276 11.18 -3.46 -15.36
N TYR A 277 10.41 -4.19 -16.16
CA TYR A 277 10.96 -5.00 -17.23
C TYR A 277 10.13 -4.95 -18.51
N ASP A 278 10.81 -5.08 -19.63
CA ASP A 278 10.26 -5.27 -20.95
C ASP A 278 11.05 -6.37 -21.69
N ALA A 279 10.84 -6.52 -23.00
CA ALA A 279 11.52 -7.55 -23.79
C ALA A 279 13.03 -7.34 -23.88
N GLU A 280 13.52 -6.11 -23.71
CA GLU A 280 14.92 -5.75 -23.96
C GLU A 280 15.73 -5.66 -22.67
N LYS A 281 15.14 -5.16 -21.59
CA LYS A 281 15.86 -4.83 -20.36
C LYS A 281 15.06 -5.01 -19.09
N ARG A 282 15.80 -5.18 -17.99
CA ARG A 282 15.29 -5.22 -16.61
C ARG A 282 16.01 -4.16 -15.80
N ARG A 283 15.27 -3.45 -14.97
CA ARG A 283 15.75 -2.37 -14.13
C ARG A 283 15.19 -2.56 -12.73
N TYR A 284 16.04 -2.41 -11.71
CA TYR A 284 15.68 -2.62 -10.32
C TYR A 284 15.83 -1.34 -9.54
N TYR A 285 14.86 -1.06 -8.68
CA TYR A 285 14.79 0.15 -7.89
C TYR A 285 14.48 -0.22 -6.44
N TYR A 286 15.32 0.25 -5.54
CA TYR A 286 15.09 0.14 -4.11
C TYR A 286 14.20 1.30 -3.66
N ARG A 287 13.15 1.03 -2.90
CA ARG A 287 12.38 2.09 -2.25
C ARG A 287 13.19 2.62 -1.09
N ASP A 288 13.80 3.77 -1.26
CA ASP A 288 14.47 4.53 -0.21
C ASP A 288 13.42 5.32 0.60
N MET A 289 13.84 6.05 1.62
CA MET A 289 12.94 6.78 2.53
C MET A 289 12.02 7.77 1.82
N LYS A 290 12.49 8.39 0.74
CA LYS A 290 11.75 9.45 0.04
C LYS A 290 11.54 9.19 -1.46
N GLN A 291 12.32 8.32 -2.07
CA GLN A 291 12.34 8.13 -3.51
C GLN A 291 12.74 6.70 -3.87
N PHE A 292 12.66 6.36 -5.14
CA PHE A 292 13.25 5.15 -5.68
C PHE A 292 14.68 5.42 -6.14
N VAL A 293 15.60 4.51 -5.80
CA VAL A 293 17.00 4.58 -6.24
C VAL A 293 17.35 3.32 -7.04
N PRO A 294 18.04 3.45 -8.17
CA PRO A 294 18.45 2.29 -8.96
C PRO A 294 19.45 1.43 -8.18
N VAL A 295 19.26 0.12 -8.24
CA VAL A 295 20.13 -0.86 -7.59
C VAL A 295 20.41 -2.06 -8.50
N ALA A 296 21.47 -2.80 -8.23
CA ALA A 296 21.60 -4.17 -8.74
C ALA A 296 20.79 -5.11 -7.83
N PHE A 297 20.15 -6.11 -8.44
CA PHE A 297 19.37 -7.11 -7.72
C PHE A 297 19.37 -8.42 -8.50
N SER A 298 19.43 -9.55 -7.80
CA SER A 298 19.50 -10.89 -8.39
C SER A 298 18.17 -11.63 -8.15
N PRO A 299 17.15 -11.45 -8.98
CA PRO A 299 15.80 -11.94 -8.72
C PRO A 299 15.71 -13.47 -8.60
N LEU A 300 16.65 -14.20 -9.21
CA LEU A 300 16.70 -15.66 -9.13
C LEU A 300 17.00 -16.18 -7.70
N LEU A 301 17.55 -15.33 -6.84
CA LEU A 301 17.82 -15.66 -5.44
C LEU A 301 16.63 -15.33 -4.53
N ALA A 302 15.68 -14.52 -5.01
CA ALA A 302 14.48 -14.19 -4.26
C ALA A 302 13.52 -15.38 -4.21
N ARG A 303 12.74 -15.45 -3.12
CA ARG A 303 11.72 -16.50 -2.96
C ARG A 303 10.54 -16.24 -3.88
N PRO A 304 9.95 -17.28 -4.49
CA PRO A 304 8.80 -17.12 -5.38
C PRO A 304 7.54 -16.70 -4.61
N ILE A 305 6.53 -16.25 -5.36
CA ILE A 305 5.18 -16.00 -4.81
C ILE A 305 4.66 -17.30 -4.19
N GLN A 306 4.20 -17.22 -2.95
CA GLN A 306 3.40 -18.31 -2.37
C GLN A 306 1.98 -18.21 -2.93
N LYS A 307 1.56 -19.29 -3.62
CA LYS A 307 0.17 -19.46 -4.07
C LYS A 307 -0.72 -19.91 -2.93
#